data_d50a5913698a74c46f60be36251c10d8
#
_entry.id   d50a5913698a74c46f60be36251c10d8
#
_cell.length_a   1.000
_cell.length_b   1.000
_cell.length_c   1.000
_cell.angle_alpha   90.00
_cell.angle_beta   90.00
_cell.angle_gamma   90.00
#
_symmetry.space_group_name_H-M   'P 1'
#
loop_
_entity.id
_entity.type
_entity.pdbx_description
1 polymer ?
#
loop_
_entity_poly.entity_id
_entity_poly.type
_entity_poly.pdbx_seq_one_letter_code
_entity_poly.pdbx_strand_id
1 'polypeptide(L)'
;MRLLITLLLTTLCLSAQSGEILEDLGDGWYEVMGMSSLENLTPEQATRKAEDNACREAIEHFSGVQVSSSSSYVLGESERMDVDKYSQIINSVSAGLILEKMPLIKPRIIPESLDIEVKLKVKVGKQKGKSDPKFKLRSSLDREYYKHGEEMTISVTPSIDCYLNILNFSSNDSVYILFPNTLLENNFVKASEKFLLPSEEHRERGIRFRVGLLPGKEEDLEMIKILATKENIPFTALSSISTIGTYESTAIDIIGWIMDIPRDQMTESTLQFWIYK
;
A
#
# COMPACT_ATOMS: atom_id res chain seq x y z
N MET A 1 40.41 -22.72 48.58
CA MET A 1 38.98 -22.36 48.60
C MET A 1 38.65 -21.70 47.27
N ARG A 2 38.19 -22.49 46.28
CA ARG A 2 37.89 -22.03 44.92
C ARG A 2 36.42 -21.69 44.87
N LEU A 3 36.10 -20.41 44.65
CA LEU A 3 34.73 -19.94 44.42
C LEU A 3 34.35 -20.26 42.96
N LEU A 4 33.38 -21.16 42.74
CA LEU A 4 32.73 -21.37 41.46
C LEU A 4 31.64 -20.29 41.33
N ILE A 5 31.83 -19.35 40.40
CA ILE A 5 30.79 -18.42 39.98
C ILE A 5 30.02 -19.13 38.86
N THR A 6 28.82 -19.61 39.15
CA THR A 6 27.89 -20.12 38.19
C THR A 6 27.20 -18.94 37.54
N LEU A 7 27.57 -18.66 36.26
CA LEU A 7 26.92 -17.65 35.42
C LEU A 7 25.60 -18.24 34.93
N LEU A 8 24.48 -17.80 35.51
CA LEU A 8 23.15 -18.13 35.08
C LEU A 8 22.84 -17.31 33.82
N LEU A 9 22.98 -17.89 32.65
CA LEU A 9 22.51 -17.31 31.39
C LEU A 9 20.98 -17.40 31.37
N THR A 10 20.29 -16.34 31.76
CA THR A 10 18.87 -16.17 31.48
C THR A 10 18.73 -15.82 29.99
N THR A 11 18.43 -16.81 29.17
CA THR A 11 17.91 -16.55 27.82
C THR A 11 16.54 -15.89 27.96
N LEU A 12 16.50 -14.56 27.80
CA LEU A 12 15.27 -13.86 27.51
C LEU A 12 14.80 -14.36 26.14
N CYS A 13 13.79 -15.22 26.10
CA CYS A 13 13.00 -15.42 24.92
C CYS A 13 12.23 -14.10 24.67
N LEU A 14 12.82 -13.19 23.88
CA LEU A 14 12.02 -12.22 23.18
C LEU A 14 11.17 -13.04 22.20
N SER A 15 9.87 -13.12 22.43
CA SER A 15 8.90 -13.53 21.43
C SER A 15 8.91 -12.47 20.33
N ALA A 16 9.86 -12.57 19.43
CA ALA A 16 9.93 -11.73 18.26
C ALA A 16 8.80 -12.15 17.32
N GLN A 17 7.94 -11.22 16.98
CA GLN A 17 7.10 -11.29 15.81
C GLN A 17 8.06 -11.41 14.61
N SER A 18 8.32 -12.63 14.14
CA SER A 18 9.38 -12.90 13.17
C SER A 18 8.82 -13.67 11.98
N GLY A 19 9.28 -13.24 10.80
CA GLY A 19 9.24 -14.06 9.61
C GLY A 19 10.53 -14.87 9.48
N GLU A 20 10.51 -15.93 8.69
CA GLU A 20 11.66 -16.76 8.36
C GLU A 20 11.58 -17.25 6.92
N ILE A 21 12.68 -17.16 6.18
CA ILE A 21 12.82 -17.79 4.87
C ILE A 21 13.06 -19.30 5.10
N LEU A 22 12.14 -20.12 4.59
CA LEU A 22 12.29 -21.58 4.63
C LEU A 22 13.09 -22.08 3.44
N GLU A 23 12.83 -21.51 2.24
CA GLU A 23 13.51 -21.89 1.01
C GLU A 23 13.48 -20.75 0.00
N ASP A 24 14.61 -20.53 -0.70
CA ASP A 24 14.70 -19.66 -1.88
C ASP A 24 14.56 -20.55 -3.12
N LEU A 25 13.46 -20.42 -3.83
CA LEU A 25 13.13 -21.21 -5.03
C LEU A 25 13.66 -20.60 -6.33
N GLY A 26 14.34 -19.46 -6.25
CA GLY A 26 14.80 -18.67 -7.42
C GLY A 26 13.72 -17.85 -8.09
N ASP A 27 14.12 -16.96 -8.99
CA ASP A 27 13.23 -16.08 -9.75
C ASP A 27 12.25 -15.25 -8.89
N GLY A 28 12.66 -14.91 -7.67
CA GLY A 28 11.85 -14.16 -6.71
C GLY A 28 10.80 -14.98 -5.96
N TRP A 29 10.80 -16.30 -6.11
CA TRP A 29 9.92 -17.18 -5.36
C TRP A 29 10.57 -17.64 -4.04
N TYR A 30 9.83 -17.56 -2.95
CA TYR A 30 10.25 -17.98 -1.62
C TYR A 30 9.17 -18.82 -0.92
N GLU A 31 9.60 -19.83 -0.19
CA GLU A 31 8.79 -20.40 0.88
C GLU A 31 9.15 -19.70 2.18
N VAL A 32 8.14 -19.17 2.85
CA VAL A 32 8.31 -18.34 4.03
C VAL A 32 7.38 -18.77 5.15
N MET A 33 7.83 -18.57 6.37
CA MET A 33 7.05 -18.77 7.57
C MET A 33 6.89 -17.43 8.29
N GLY A 34 5.71 -17.20 8.83
CA GLY A 34 5.43 -16.07 9.72
C GLY A 34 4.74 -16.51 10.98
N MET A 35 4.99 -15.78 12.04
CA MET A 35 4.40 -16.02 13.35
C MET A 35 3.83 -14.74 13.92
N SER A 36 2.76 -14.86 14.69
CA SER A 36 2.16 -13.76 15.45
C SER A 36 1.51 -14.28 16.72
N SER A 37 1.67 -13.54 17.82
CA SER A 37 1.00 -13.85 19.07
C SER A 37 -0.51 -13.66 18.96
N LEU A 38 -1.26 -14.54 19.66
CA LEU A 38 -2.70 -14.40 19.88
C LEU A 38 -3.04 -13.39 21.01
N GLU A 39 -2.03 -12.85 21.66
CA GLU A 39 -2.25 -11.91 22.76
C GLU A 39 -2.97 -10.66 22.26
N ASN A 40 -4.16 -10.41 22.81
CA ASN A 40 -5.05 -9.29 22.44
C ASN A 40 -5.53 -9.28 20.95
N LEU A 41 -5.42 -10.40 20.24
CA LEU A 41 -5.86 -10.55 18.86
C LEU A 41 -6.83 -11.71 18.71
N THR A 42 -7.77 -11.57 17.77
CA THR A 42 -8.53 -12.74 17.31
C THR A 42 -7.63 -13.67 16.49
N PRO A 43 -7.97 -14.96 16.37
CA PRO A 43 -7.22 -15.88 15.50
C PRO A 43 -7.07 -15.38 14.07
N GLU A 44 -8.08 -14.72 13.54
CA GLU A 44 -8.05 -14.13 12.20
C GLU A 44 -7.07 -12.95 12.09
N GLN A 45 -7.08 -12.03 13.07
CA GLN A 45 -6.14 -10.92 13.14
C GLN A 45 -4.70 -11.39 13.31
N ALA A 46 -4.48 -12.37 14.20
CA ALA A 46 -3.15 -12.96 14.40
C ALA A 46 -2.66 -13.70 13.13
N THR A 47 -3.56 -14.39 12.39
CA THR A 47 -3.22 -15.01 11.11
C THR A 47 -2.74 -13.98 10.10
N ARG A 48 -3.50 -12.89 9.92
CA ARG A 48 -3.09 -11.80 9.00
C ARG A 48 -1.72 -11.24 9.38
N LYS A 49 -1.51 -10.93 10.66
CA LYS A 49 -0.23 -10.41 11.15
C LYS A 49 0.93 -11.39 10.92
N ALA A 50 0.69 -12.69 11.06
CA ALA A 50 1.68 -13.72 10.75
C ALA A 50 1.99 -13.76 9.25
N GLU A 51 0.97 -13.65 8.37
CA GLU A 51 1.17 -13.53 6.91
C GLU A 51 1.99 -12.31 6.53
N ASP A 52 1.73 -11.17 7.15
CA ASP A 52 2.48 -9.93 6.90
C ASP A 52 3.94 -10.04 7.33
N ASN A 53 4.19 -10.69 8.46
CA ASN A 53 5.55 -10.98 8.91
C ASN A 53 6.30 -11.87 7.91
N ALA A 54 5.64 -12.91 7.38
CA ALA A 54 6.19 -13.78 6.34
C ALA A 54 6.49 -13.01 5.05
N CYS A 55 5.55 -12.20 4.58
CA CYS A 55 5.72 -11.39 3.37
C CYS A 55 6.84 -10.33 3.52
N ARG A 56 6.93 -9.69 4.69
CA ARG A 56 8.00 -8.73 4.97
C ARG A 56 9.37 -9.39 4.90
N GLU A 57 9.54 -10.55 5.51
CA GLU A 57 10.80 -11.30 5.47
C GLU A 57 11.22 -11.62 4.04
N ALA A 58 10.27 -12.05 3.19
CA ALA A 58 10.54 -12.30 1.78
C ALA A 58 11.03 -11.04 1.04
N ILE A 59 10.41 -9.88 1.30
CA ILE A 59 10.79 -8.61 0.69
C ILE A 59 12.17 -8.17 1.19
N GLU A 60 12.46 -8.29 2.47
CA GLU A 60 13.76 -7.96 3.06
C GLU A 60 14.87 -8.84 2.48
N HIS A 61 14.62 -10.15 2.38
CA HIS A 61 15.56 -11.10 1.79
C HIS A 61 15.84 -10.78 0.31
N PHE A 62 14.79 -10.53 -0.48
CA PHE A 62 14.88 -10.22 -1.90
C PHE A 62 15.61 -8.89 -2.16
N SER A 63 15.33 -7.87 -1.35
CA SER A 63 15.86 -6.52 -1.57
C SER A 63 17.26 -6.29 -0.95
N GLY A 64 17.62 -7.10 0.05
CA GLY A 64 18.80 -6.89 0.89
C GLY A 64 18.71 -5.65 1.79
N VAL A 65 17.51 -5.09 1.98
CA VAL A 65 17.25 -3.88 2.80
C VAL A 65 16.21 -4.20 3.85
N GLN A 66 16.48 -3.87 5.11
CA GLN A 66 15.49 -3.99 6.17
C GLN A 66 14.31 -3.04 5.93
N VAL A 67 13.12 -3.59 5.93
CA VAL A 67 11.86 -2.83 5.86
C VAL A 67 11.47 -2.44 7.27
N SER A 68 11.63 -1.17 7.63
CA SER A 68 11.33 -0.72 8.98
C SER A 68 9.84 -0.89 9.30
N SER A 69 9.56 -1.52 10.44
CA SER A 69 8.20 -1.72 10.98
C SER A 69 7.51 -0.42 11.43
N SER A 70 8.15 0.73 11.25
CA SER A 70 7.65 2.02 11.74
C SER A 70 6.39 2.53 11.04
N SER A 71 6.03 1.96 9.89
CA SER A 71 4.74 2.25 9.22
C SER A 71 3.54 1.61 9.92
N SER A 72 3.76 0.61 10.77
CA SER A 72 2.69 -0.12 11.48
C SER A 72 2.24 0.55 12.78
N TYR A 73 2.99 1.54 13.29
CA TYR A 73 2.75 2.11 14.63
C TYR A 73 1.81 3.31 14.68
N VAL A 74 1.39 3.87 13.55
CA VAL A 74 0.52 5.06 13.55
C VAL A 74 -0.96 4.72 13.74
N LEU A 75 -1.33 3.44 13.71
CA LEU A 75 -2.73 3.00 13.69
C LEU A 75 -3.09 1.94 14.75
N GLY A 76 -2.39 1.90 15.87
CA GLY A 76 -2.84 1.16 17.04
C GLY A 76 -4.00 1.88 17.69
N GLU A 77 -5.19 1.32 17.60
CA GLU A 77 -6.35 1.43 18.50
C GLU A 77 -7.74 1.43 17.84
N SER A 78 -7.88 1.12 16.58
CA SER A 78 -9.22 0.87 16.03
C SER A 78 -9.26 -0.42 15.22
N GLU A 79 -10.35 -1.18 15.35
CA GLU A 79 -10.72 -2.35 14.53
C GLU A 79 -10.89 -1.98 13.03
N ARG A 80 -9.97 -1.18 12.49
CA ARG A 80 -10.18 -0.39 11.31
C ARG A 80 -9.09 -0.67 10.32
N MET A 81 -9.55 -1.20 9.24
CA MET A 81 -8.90 -1.23 7.97
C MET A 81 -7.70 -2.17 7.87
N ASP A 82 -7.61 -2.79 6.74
CA ASP A 82 -6.47 -3.50 6.22
C ASP A 82 -5.32 -2.50 5.92
N VAL A 83 -4.79 -1.90 6.99
CA VAL A 83 -3.64 -0.99 7.00
C VAL A 83 -2.45 -1.63 6.31
N ASP A 84 -2.38 -2.94 6.36
CA ASP A 84 -1.29 -3.74 5.81
C ASP A 84 -1.28 -3.69 4.28
N LYS A 85 -2.44 -3.65 3.62
CA LYS A 85 -2.50 -3.44 2.17
C LYS A 85 -2.05 -2.03 1.78
N TYR A 86 -2.45 -1.01 2.55
CA TYR A 86 -1.98 0.35 2.31
C TYR A 86 -0.48 0.49 2.56
N SER A 87 0.04 -0.15 3.59
CA SER A 87 1.48 -0.18 3.87
C SER A 87 2.26 -0.89 2.77
N GLN A 88 1.73 -1.99 2.23
CA GLN A 88 2.32 -2.67 1.08
C GLN A 88 2.35 -1.76 -0.15
N ILE A 89 1.28 -1.03 -0.43
CA ILE A 89 1.20 -0.09 -1.56
C ILE A 89 2.17 1.09 -1.37
N ILE A 90 2.27 1.64 -0.15
CA ILE A 90 3.17 2.75 0.16
C ILE A 90 4.64 2.33 0.12
N ASN A 91 4.97 1.13 0.62
CA ASN A 91 6.34 0.63 0.71
C ASN A 91 6.81 -0.13 -0.54
N SER A 92 5.89 -0.51 -1.42
CA SER A 92 6.12 -1.43 -2.54
C SER A 92 7.09 -0.91 -3.60
N VAL A 93 7.26 0.40 -3.69
CA VAL A 93 8.03 0.99 -4.79
C VAL A 93 9.54 0.94 -4.56
N SER A 94 10.01 0.91 -3.32
CA SER A 94 11.45 1.01 -3.02
C SER A 94 12.14 -0.30 -2.67
N ALA A 95 11.47 -1.25 -2.04
CA ALA A 95 12.09 -2.47 -1.54
C ALA A 95 11.73 -3.74 -2.33
N GLY A 96 10.53 -3.83 -2.84
CA GLY A 96 9.97 -5.00 -3.52
C GLY A 96 8.50 -5.17 -3.18
N LEU A 97 7.79 -5.99 -3.94
CA LEU A 97 6.36 -6.21 -3.80
C LEU A 97 6.04 -7.70 -3.84
N ILE A 98 5.09 -8.13 -3.05
CA ILE A 98 4.51 -9.46 -3.18
C ILE A 98 3.57 -9.47 -4.39
N LEU A 99 3.97 -10.17 -5.44
CA LEU A 99 3.20 -10.32 -6.67
C LEU A 99 2.18 -11.45 -6.57
N GLU A 100 2.54 -12.53 -5.88
CA GLU A 100 1.70 -13.69 -5.68
C GLU A 100 1.88 -14.23 -4.26
N LYS A 101 0.81 -14.70 -3.64
CA LYS A 101 0.80 -15.30 -2.30
C LYS A 101 -0.08 -16.55 -2.29
N MET A 102 0.46 -17.67 -1.90
CA MET A 102 -0.24 -18.95 -1.80
C MET A 102 0.03 -19.60 -0.43
N PRO A 103 -1.01 -20.01 0.32
CA PRO A 103 -0.81 -20.77 1.54
C PRO A 103 -0.30 -22.19 1.22
N LEU A 104 0.79 -22.60 1.87
CA LEU A 104 1.31 -23.97 1.78
C LEU A 104 0.55 -24.92 2.71
N ILE A 105 0.17 -24.43 3.88
CA ILE A 105 -0.60 -25.17 4.87
C ILE A 105 -1.67 -24.25 5.49
N LYS A 106 -2.67 -24.82 6.14
CA LYS A 106 -3.60 -24.04 6.95
C LYS A 106 -2.88 -23.40 8.14
N PRO A 107 -3.26 -22.19 8.57
CA PRO A 107 -2.74 -21.57 9.78
C PRO A 107 -2.83 -22.52 10.99
N ARG A 108 -1.77 -22.57 11.79
CA ARG A 108 -1.66 -23.48 12.93
C ARG A 108 -1.42 -22.69 14.21
N ILE A 109 -2.23 -22.96 15.24
CA ILE A 109 -1.98 -22.45 16.59
C ILE A 109 -0.91 -23.31 17.24
N ILE A 110 0.09 -22.69 17.85
CA ILE A 110 1.12 -23.33 18.67
C ILE A 110 0.68 -23.17 20.14
N PRO A 111 0.21 -24.23 20.80
CA PRO A 111 -0.40 -24.12 22.13
C PRO A 111 0.59 -23.63 23.21
N GLU A 112 1.87 -23.96 23.05
CA GLU A 112 2.92 -23.68 24.04
C GLU A 112 3.24 -22.19 24.15
N SER A 113 3.17 -21.47 23.05
CA SER A 113 3.48 -20.02 22.99
C SER A 113 2.25 -19.15 22.76
N LEU A 114 1.10 -19.74 22.45
CA LEU A 114 -0.11 -19.05 22.01
C LEU A 114 0.14 -18.19 20.77
N ASP A 115 0.96 -18.69 19.85
CA ASP A 115 1.22 -18.07 18.56
C ASP A 115 0.43 -18.72 17.44
N ILE A 116 0.17 -17.97 16.36
CA ILE A 116 -0.25 -18.51 15.06
C ILE A 116 0.96 -18.57 14.14
N GLU A 117 1.17 -19.75 13.54
CA GLU A 117 2.14 -19.99 12.48
C GLU A 117 1.43 -20.09 11.14
N VAL A 118 1.97 -19.40 10.12
CA VAL A 118 1.59 -19.54 8.73
C VAL A 118 2.80 -19.92 7.88
N LYS A 119 2.57 -20.72 6.83
CA LYS A 119 3.59 -21.01 5.81
C LYS A 119 3.02 -20.68 4.45
N LEU A 120 3.75 -19.85 3.73
CA LEU A 120 3.35 -19.29 2.44
C LEU A 120 4.42 -19.56 1.39
N LYS A 121 3.98 -19.72 0.16
CA LYS A 121 4.81 -19.55 -1.01
C LYS A 121 4.48 -18.18 -1.59
N VAL A 122 5.49 -17.32 -1.70
CA VAL A 122 5.32 -15.93 -2.17
C VAL A 122 6.24 -15.65 -3.33
N LYS A 123 5.80 -14.78 -4.24
CA LYS A 123 6.63 -14.24 -5.29
C LYS A 123 6.88 -12.77 -5.01
N VAL A 124 8.14 -12.41 -4.87
CA VAL A 124 8.58 -11.03 -4.73
C VAL A 124 9.06 -10.53 -6.08
N GLY A 125 8.58 -9.35 -6.47
CA GLY A 125 9.04 -8.65 -7.66
C GLY A 125 9.57 -7.27 -7.31
N LYS A 126 10.41 -6.74 -8.19
CA LYS A 126 10.94 -5.39 -8.09
C LYS A 126 10.74 -4.67 -9.41
N GLN A 127 10.28 -3.44 -9.33
CA GLN A 127 10.17 -2.57 -10.46
C GLN A 127 11.54 -2.34 -11.12
N LYS A 128 11.60 -2.38 -12.45
CA LYS A 128 12.85 -2.22 -13.21
C LYS A 128 13.33 -0.76 -13.20
N GLY A 129 14.66 -0.59 -13.36
CA GLY A 129 15.26 0.73 -13.50
C GLY A 129 15.58 1.42 -12.16
N LYS A 130 16.07 2.65 -12.25
CA LYS A 130 16.37 3.53 -11.10
C LYS A 130 15.55 4.79 -11.22
N SER A 131 15.05 5.31 -10.10
CA SER A 131 14.29 6.58 -10.10
C SER A 131 15.12 7.72 -10.70
N ASP A 132 14.48 8.53 -11.54
CA ASP A 132 15.06 9.76 -12.08
C ASP A 132 14.97 10.86 -11.02
N PRO A 133 16.08 11.35 -10.44
CA PRO A 133 16.05 12.37 -9.39
C PRO A 133 15.55 13.74 -9.87
N LYS A 134 15.47 13.96 -11.19
CA LYS A 134 14.91 15.18 -11.79
C LYS A 134 13.40 15.11 -11.95
N PHE A 135 12.82 13.90 -11.97
CA PHE A 135 11.37 13.72 -12.09
C PHE A 135 10.74 13.67 -10.71
N LYS A 136 10.13 14.78 -10.29
CA LYS A 136 9.54 14.95 -8.96
C LYS A 136 8.10 15.45 -9.06
N LEU A 137 7.29 15.09 -8.08
CA LEU A 137 5.95 15.63 -7.86
C LEU A 137 5.92 16.40 -6.54
N ARG A 138 5.24 17.54 -6.55
CA ARG A 138 4.70 18.17 -5.34
C ARG A 138 3.19 18.03 -5.39
N SER A 139 2.61 17.45 -4.34
CA SER A 139 1.18 17.23 -4.27
C SER A 139 0.64 17.56 -2.87
N SER A 140 -0.61 17.91 -2.81
CA SER A 140 -1.34 18.15 -1.55
C SER A 140 -2.83 17.99 -1.76
N LEU A 141 -3.54 17.68 -0.68
CA LEU A 141 -4.98 17.87 -0.57
C LEU A 141 -5.24 19.29 -0.02
N ASP A 142 -6.45 19.79 -0.20
CA ASP A 142 -6.88 21.05 0.43
C ASP A 142 -7.07 20.87 1.94
N ARG A 143 -7.35 19.65 2.42
CA ARG A 143 -7.48 19.26 3.83
C ARG A 143 -7.02 17.80 4.02
N GLU A 144 -6.81 17.41 5.28
CA GLU A 144 -6.53 16.01 5.68
C GLU A 144 -7.76 15.34 6.31
N TYR A 145 -8.75 16.12 6.76
CA TYR A 145 -9.95 15.66 7.43
C TYR A 145 -11.19 16.22 6.73
N TYR A 146 -12.11 15.34 6.36
CA TYR A 146 -13.34 15.67 5.64
C TYR A 146 -14.56 15.08 6.32
N LYS A 147 -15.68 15.81 6.30
CA LYS A 147 -16.98 15.21 6.58
C LYS A 147 -17.49 14.43 5.37
N HIS A 148 -18.30 13.40 5.64
CA HIS A 148 -19.01 12.69 4.59
C HIS A 148 -19.76 13.67 3.67
N GLY A 149 -19.55 13.55 2.36
CA GLY A 149 -20.16 14.40 1.36
C GLY A 149 -19.45 15.72 1.07
N GLU A 150 -18.41 16.08 1.82
CA GLU A 150 -17.60 17.27 1.51
C GLU A 150 -16.78 17.11 0.23
N GLU A 151 -16.49 18.24 -0.40
CA GLU A 151 -15.68 18.28 -1.62
C GLU A 151 -14.19 18.28 -1.28
N MET A 152 -13.42 17.51 -2.06
CA MET A 152 -11.97 17.42 -2.01
C MET A 152 -11.35 18.10 -3.23
N THR A 153 -10.21 18.73 -3.04
CA THR A 153 -9.36 19.24 -4.12
C THR A 153 -7.94 18.69 -3.99
N ILE A 154 -7.47 18.08 -5.07
CA ILE A 154 -6.11 17.55 -5.19
C ILE A 154 -5.29 18.54 -6.02
N SER A 155 -4.12 18.94 -5.51
CA SER A 155 -3.16 19.79 -6.19
C SER A 155 -1.91 19.00 -6.54
N VAL A 156 -1.45 19.09 -7.79
CA VAL A 156 -0.23 18.43 -8.26
C VAL A 156 0.60 19.39 -9.08
N THR A 157 1.91 19.40 -8.88
CA THR A 157 2.86 20.16 -9.68
C THR A 157 4.05 19.28 -10.03
N PRO A 158 4.18 18.83 -11.29
CA PRO A 158 5.31 18.02 -11.73
C PRO A 158 6.53 18.89 -12.06
N SER A 159 7.73 18.32 -11.95
CA SER A 159 8.98 19.01 -12.30
C SER A 159 9.34 18.95 -13.79
N ILE A 160 8.74 18.02 -14.54
CA ILE A 160 8.88 17.87 -16.00
C ILE A 160 7.50 17.62 -16.61
N ASP A 161 7.38 17.76 -17.92
CA ASP A 161 6.18 17.37 -18.66
C ASP A 161 5.87 15.90 -18.42
N CYS A 162 4.60 15.57 -18.14
CA CYS A 162 4.21 14.21 -17.79
C CYS A 162 2.73 13.94 -18.03
N TYR A 163 2.36 12.67 -17.90
CA TYR A 163 0.98 12.19 -17.88
C TYR A 163 0.62 11.79 -16.46
N LEU A 164 -0.45 12.38 -15.91
CA LEU A 164 -0.89 12.11 -14.54
C LEU A 164 -1.96 11.01 -14.49
N ASN A 165 -1.84 10.15 -13.49
CA ASN A 165 -2.90 9.24 -13.07
C ASN A 165 -3.14 9.47 -11.58
N ILE A 166 -4.39 9.70 -11.19
CA ILE A 166 -4.79 9.93 -9.79
C ILE A 166 -5.79 8.86 -9.39
N LEU A 167 -5.45 8.12 -8.37
CA LEU A 167 -6.15 6.93 -7.92
C LEU A 167 -6.58 7.12 -6.47
N ASN A 168 -7.82 6.76 -6.13
CA ASN A 168 -8.27 6.66 -4.75
C ASN A 168 -8.34 5.20 -4.33
N PHE A 169 -7.60 4.85 -3.30
CA PHE A 169 -7.67 3.54 -2.65
C PHE A 169 -8.63 3.64 -1.48
N SER A 170 -9.75 2.95 -1.60
CA SER A 170 -10.77 2.88 -0.57
C SER A 170 -10.53 1.70 0.36
N SER A 171 -11.00 1.80 1.58
CA SER A 171 -10.79 0.80 2.63
C SER A 171 -11.50 -0.56 2.40
N ASN A 172 -12.28 -0.69 1.32
CA ASN A 172 -12.89 -1.95 0.89
C ASN A 172 -12.13 -2.64 -0.26
N ASP A 173 -10.85 -2.29 -0.47
CA ASP A 173 -9.97 -2.78 -1.55
C ASP A 173 -10.33 -2.30 -2.96
N SER A 174 -11.38 -1.51 -3.14
CA SER A 174 -11.69 -0.89 -4.42
C SER A 174 -10.71 0.25 -4.70
N VAL A 175 -10.28 0.36 -5.94
CA VAL A 175 -9.49 1.49 -6.41
C VAL A 175 -10.28 2.24 -7.48
N TYR A 176 -10.52 3.52 -7.22
CA TYR A 176 -11.19 4.41 -8.15
C TYR A 176 -10.17 5.25 -8.90
N ILE A 177 -10.20 5.21 -10.23
CA ILE A 177 -9.37 6.06 -11.07
C ILE A 177 -10.08 7.39 -11.22
N LEU A 178 -9.64 8.37 -10.45
CA LEU A 178 -10.22 9.71 -10.44
C LEU A 178 -9.81 10.49 -11.68
N PHE A 179 -8.60 10.25 -12.20
CA PHE A 179 -8.04 10.91 -13.37
C PHE A 179 -6.96 10.06 -14.04
N PRO A 180 -6.96 9.90 -15.40
CA PRO A 180 -8.01 10.34 -16.31
C PRO A 180 -9.31 9.57 -16.10
N ASN A 181 -10.44 10.14 -16.57
CA ASN A 181 -11.75 9.50 -16.52
C ASN A 181 -12.58 9.87 -17.78
N THR A 182 -13.81 9.38 -17.87
CA THR A 182 -14.68 9.62 -19.04
C THR A 182 -15.03 11.08 -19.29
N LEU A 183 -14.88 11.97 -18.29
CA LEU A 183 -15.17 13.40 -18.37
C LEU A 183 -13.90 14.22 -18.60
N LEU A 184 -12.75 13.69 -18.22
CA LEU A 184 -11.44 14.33 -18.23
C LEU A 184 -10.42 13.34 -18.80
N GLU A 185 -10.37 13.22 -20.12
CA GLU A 185 -9.55 12.21 -20.80
C GLU A 185 -8.08 12.61 -20.95
N ASN A 186 -7.81 13.91 -21.17
CA ASN A 186 -6.45 14.39 -21.38
C ASN A 186 -5.73 14.55 -20.04
N ASN A 187 -4.76 13.68 -19.79
CA ASN A 187 -3.99 13.63 -18.57
C ASN A 187 -2.56 14.23 -18.70
N PHE A 188 -2.26 14.91 -19.80
CA PHE A 188 -0.98 15.58 -19.98
C PHE A 188 -0.91 16.86 -19.15
N VAL A 189 0.17 17.05 -18.40
CA VAL A 189 0.46 18.23 -17.57
C VAL A 189 1.87 18.71 -17.84
N LYS A 190 2.01 20.04 -18.06
CA LYS A 190 3.31 20.67 -18.32
C LYS A 190 4.13 20.81 -17.04
N ALA A 191 5.44 20.84 -17.23
CA ALA A 191 6.41 21.09 -16.18
C ALA A 191 6.11 22.39 -15.41
N SER A 192 6.15 22.29 -14.08
CA SER A 192 5.91 23.43 -13.17
C SER A 192 4.50 24.04 -13.23
N GLU A 193 3.61 23.50 -14.04
CA GLU A 193 2.19 23.90 -14.06
C GLU A 193 1.47 23.26 -12.87
N LYS A 194 0.68 24.07 -12.17
CA LYS A 194 -0.15 23.59 -11.07
C LYS A 194 -1.45 23.01 -11.62
N PHE A 195 -1.58 21.69 -11.57
CA PHE A 195 -2.81 20.99 -11.90
C PHE A 195 -3.71 20.89 -10.65
N LEU A 196 -5.00 21.20 -10.81
CA LEU A 196 -6.01 21.10 -9.76
C LEU A 196 -7.12 20.15 -10.21
N LEU A 197 -7.46 19.20 -9.34
CA LEU A 197 -8.55 18.26 -9.57
C LEU A 197 -9.53 18.25 -8.38
N PRO A 198 -10.78 18.76 -8.54
CA PRO A 198 -11.25 19.53 -9.69
C PRO A 198 -10.68 20.96 -9.71
N SER A 199 -10.48 21.51 -10.91
CA SER A 199 -10.22 22.95 -11.11
C SER A 199 -11.51 23.77 -11.02
N GLU A 200 -11.41 25.09 -11.07
CA GLU A 200 -12.60 25.95 -11.15
C GLU A 200 -13.40 25.70 -12.43
N GLU A 201 -12.74 25.55 -13.57
CA GLU A 201 -13.38 25.17 -14.84
C GLU A 201 -14.11 23.83 -14.74
N HIS A 202 -13.52 22.84 -14.05
CA HIS A 202 -14.18 21.55 -13.79
C HIS A 202 -15.45 21.75 -12.97
N ARG A 203 -15.42 22.61 -11.93
CA ARG A 203 -16.59 22.91 -11.08
C ARG A 203 -17.70 23.62 -11.84
N GLU A 204 -17.38 24.56 -12.74
CA GLU A 204 -18.32 25.23 -13.62
C GLU A 204 -19.06 24.21 -14.52
N ARG A 205 -18.36 23.16 -14.95
CA ARG A 205 -18.91 22.03 -15.69
C ARG A 205 -19.64 21.01 -14.82
N GLY A 206 -19.76 21.25 -13.51
CA GLY A 206 -20.44 20.36 -12.56
C GLY A 206 -19.59 19.17 -12.07
N ILE A 207 -18.30 19.12 -12.40
CA ILE A 207 -17.40 18.04 -11.97
C ILE A 207 -16.91 18.35 -10.55
N ARG A 208 -17.25 17.45 -9.62
CA ARG A 208 -16.90 17.57 -8.19
C ARG A 208 -16.50 16.21 -7.64
N PHE A 209 -15.46 16.19 -6.82
CA PHE A 209 -15.07 14.99 -6.10
C PHE A 209 -15.51 15.12 -4.64
N ARG A 210 -16.41 14.27 -4.22
CA ARG A 210 -16.92 14.25 -2.85
C ARG A 210 -16.47 12.98 -2.17
N VAL A 211 -15.95 13.15 -0.96
CA VAL A 211 -15.55 12.02 -0.12
C VAL A 211 -16.77 11.36 0.49
N GLY A 212 -16.75 10.05 0.64
CA GLY A 212 -17.88 9.30 1.15
C GLY A 212 -17.46 8.16 2.08
N LEU A 213 -18.14 8.07 3.24
CA LEU A 213 -18.00 6.90 4.09
C LEU A 213 -18.64 5.68 3.45
N LEU A 214 -17.99 4.54 3.57
CA LEU A 214 -18.61 3.27 3.25
C LEU A 214 -19.80 2.96 4.18
N PRO A 215 -20.81 2.20 3.72
CA PRO A 215 -21.96 1.86 4.53
C PRO A 215 -21.56 1.24 5.87
N GLY A 216 -22.12 1.77 6.95
CA GLY A 216 -21.90 1.26 8.32
C GLY A 216 -20.67 1.81 9.02
N LYS A 217 -19.83 2.63 8.38
CA LYS A 217 -18.69 3.28 9.01
C LYS A 217 -19.04 4.64 9.59
N GLU A 218 -18.42 4.98 10.71
CA GLU A 218 -18.49 6.30 11.36
C GLU A 218 -17.31 7.19 10.95
N GLU A 219 -16.18 6.56 10.66
CA GLU A 219 -14.98 7.18 10.12
C GLU A 219 -14.23 6.20 9.22
N ASP A 220 -13.40 6.73 8.32
CA ASP A 220 -12.60 5.95 7.39
C ASP A 220 -11.30 6.68 7.06
N LEU A 221 -10.26 5.92 6.76
CA LEU A 221 -9.01 6.43 6.23
C LEU A 221 -8.88 5.95 4.78
N GLU A 222 -8.68 6.87 3.86
CA GLU A 222 -8.47 6.58 2.45
C GLU A 222 -7.16 7.20 1.96
N MET A 223 -6.72 6.79 0.78
CA MET A 223 -5.46 7.18 0.22
C MET A 223 -5.59 7.60 -1.24
N ILE A 224 -5.03 8.77 -1.56
CA ILE A 224 -4.83 9.19 -2.94
C ILE A 224 -3.41 8.82 -3.37
N LYS A 225 -3.30 7.99 -4.39
CA LYS A 225 -2.05 7.68 -5.10
C LYS A 225 -1.98 8.50 -6.37
N ILE A 226 -0.93 9.28 -6.53
CA ILE A 226 -0.67 10.08 -7.72
C ILE A 226 0.53 9.48 -8.42
N LEU A 227 0.34 9.06 -9.66
CA LEU A 227 1.37 8.52 -10.51
C LEU A 227 1.57 9.45 -11.71
N ALA A 228 2.81 9.87 -11.94
CA ALA A 228 3.19 10.62 -13.13
C ALA A 228 4.15 9.80 -13.97
N THR A 229 3.92 9.74 -15.28
CA THR A 229 4.74 9.00 -16.23
C THR A 229 5.24 9.93 -17.34
N LYS A 230 6.47 9.67 -17.85
CA LYS A 230 7.05 10.47 -18.96
C LYS A 230 6.31 10.22 -20.28
N GLU A 231 5.77 9.02 -20.43
CA GLU A 231 4.98 8.61 -21.59
C GLU A 231 3.54 8.32 -21.15
N ASN A 232 2.60 8.39 -22.10
CA ASN A 232 1.22 8.00 -21.83
C ASN A 232 1.12 6.48 -21.74
N ILE A 233 1.00 5.96 -20.53
CA ILE A 233 0.86 4.54 -20.25
C ILE A 233 -0.55 4.31 -19.68
N PRO A 234 -1.52 3.99 -20.55
CA PRO A 234 -2.90 3.81 -20.10
C PRO A 234 -3.05 2.56 -19.23
N PHE A 235 -3.83 2.68 -18.17
CA PHE A 235 -4.28 1.53 -17.41
C PHE A 235 -5.44 0.85 -18.15
N THR A 236 -5.33 -0.45 -18.41
CA THR A 236 -6.29 -1.19 -19.24
C THR A 236 -7.11 -2.23 -18.49
N ALA A 237 -6.71 -2.62 -17.28
CA ALA A 237 -7.44 -3.61 -16.46
C ALA A 237 -8.59 -2.95 -15.68
N LEU A 238 -9.58 -2.42 -16.40
CA LEU A 238 -10.75 -1.76 -15.81
C LEU A 238 -11.82 -2.80 -15.50
N SER A 239 -12.32 -2.82 -14.26
CA SER A 239 -13.38 -3.74 -13.84
C SER A 239 -14.77 -3.22 -14.15
N SER A 240 -15.00 -1.91 -13.96
CA SER A 240 -16.28 -1.27 -14.23
C SER A 240 -16.13 0.24 -14.41
N ILE A 241 -17.22 0.88 -14.87
CA ILE A 241 -17.34 2.34 -14.90
C ILE A 241 -18.40 2.72 -13.87
N SER A 242 -18.04 3.58 -12.92
CA SER A 242 -19.01 4.09 -11.94
C SER A 242 -20.03 5.02 -12.57
N THR A 243 -21.15 5.23 -11.90
CA THR A 243 -22.22 6.17 -12.32
C THR A 243 -21.75 7.62 -12.45
N ILE A 244 -20.63 7.97 -11.84
CA ILE A 244 -20.01 9.30 -11.92
C ILE A 244 -18.90 9.40 -12.95
N GLY A 245 -18.73 8.37 -13.79
CA GLY A 245 -17.76 8.35 -14.89
C GLY A 245 -16.32 8.01 -14.50
N THR A 246 -16.06 7.67 -13.24
CA THR A 246 -14.75 7.13 -12.80
C THR A 246 -14.67 5.64 -13.11
N TYR A 247 -13.46 5.16 -13.41
CA TYR A 247 -13.20 3.74 -13.57
C TYR A 247 -12.92 3.11 -12.21
N GLU A 248 -13.30 1.84 -12.07
CA GLU A 248 -13.03 1.04 -10.88
C GLU A 248 -12.12 -0.15 -11.24
N SER A 249 -11.22 -0.49 -10.34
CA SER A 249 -10.30 -1.62 -10.45
C SER A 249 -9.99 -2.21 -9.07
N THR A 250 -9.16 -3.23 -9.05
CA THR A 250 -8.63 -3.82 -7.81
C THR A 250 -7.24 -3.26 -7.49
N ALA A 251 -6.85 -3.30 -6.22
CA ALA A 251 -5.51 -2.91 -5.81
C ALA A 251 -4.43 -3.77 -6.51
N ILE A 252 -4.68 -5.07 -6.69
CA ILE A 252 -3.74 -6.00 -7.34
C ILE A 252 -3.49 -5.61 -8.80
N ASP A 253 -4.54 -5.28 -9.56
CA ASP A 253 -4.41 -4.90 -10.96
C ASP A 253 -3.63 -3.58 -11.12
N ILE A 254 -3.92 -2.61 -10.24
CA ILE A 254 -3.19 -1.33 -10.21
C ILE A 254 -1.70 -1.53 -9.86
N ILE A 255 -1.42 -2.36 -8.88
CA ILE A 255 -0.05 -2.66 -8.47
C ILE A 255 0.70 -3.36 -9.59
N GLY A 256 0.09 -4.35 -10.24
CA GLY A 256 0.66 -5.04 -11.41
C GLY A 256 1.03 -4.05 -12.51
N TRP A 257 0.12 -3.14 -12.85
CA TRP A 257 0.37 -2.10 -13.84
C TRP A 257 1.52 -1.15 -13.44
N ILE A 258 1.57 -0.70 -12.18
CA ILE A 258 2.67 0.15 -11.68
C ILE A 258 4.02 -0.58 -11.78
N MET A 259 4.04 -1.89 -11.48
CA MET A 259 5.28 -2.70 -11.53
C MET A 259 5.84 -2.87 -12.94
N ASP A 260 4.99 -2.81 -13.96
CA ASP A 260 5.42 -2.88 -15.35
C ASP A 260 6.06 -1.58 -15.86
N ILE A 261 5.86 -0.45 -15.16
CA ILE A 261 6.43 0.84 -15.53
C ILE A 261 7.85 0.95 -14.97
N PRO A 262 8.88 1.16 -15.80
CA PRO A 262 10.24 1.36 -15.31
C PRO A 262 10.35 2.59 -14.39
N ARG A 263 11.13 2.49 -13.33
CA ARG A 263 11.27 3.55 -12.30
C ARG A 263 11.82 4.88 -12.84
N ASP A 264 12.62 4.86 -13.91
CA ASP A 264 13.11 6.06 -14.58
C ASP A 264 12.03 6.74 -15.44
N GLN A 265 10.94 6.03 -15.75
CA GLN A 265 9.81 6.53 -16.53
C GLN A 265 8.69 7.10 -15.67
N MET A 266 8.78 6.98 -14.35
CA MET A 266 7.70 7.41 -13.45
C MET A 266 8.21 8.10 -12.18
N THR A 267 7.31 8.85 -11.57
CA THR A 267 7.40 9.30 -10.17
C THR A 267 6.02 9.26 -9.54
N GLU A 268 5.97 9.17 -8.22
CA GLU A 268 4.71 9.01 -7.51
C GLU A 268 4.66 9.83 -6.23
N SER A 269 3.46 10.05 -5.74
CA SER A 269 3.17 10.63 -4.44
C SER A 269 1.95 9.96 -3.82
N THR A 270 1.92 9.90 -2.51
CA THR A 270 0.82 9.32 -1.75
C THR A 270 0.35 10.32 -0.71
N LEU A 271 -0.96 10.55 -0.65
CA LEU A 271 -1.62 11.45 0.29
C LEU A 271 -2.68 10.65 1.05
N GLN A 272 -2.79 10.84 2.34
CA GLN A 272 -3.79 10.19 3.19
C GLN A 272 -4.80 11.22 3.68
N PHE A 273 -6.05 10.80 3.88
CA PHE A 273 -7.10 11.65 4.42
C PHE A 273 -8.13 10.83 5.19
N TRP A 274 -8.71 11.47 6.20
CA TRP A 274 -9.75 10.91 7.04
C TRP A 274 -11.12 11.41 6.62
N ILE A 275 -12.11 10.51 6.66
CA ILE A 275 -13.52 10.83 6.45
C ILE A 275 -14.27 10.50 7.73
N TYR A 276 -15.14 11.40 8.18
CA TYR A 276 -15.99 11.20 9.35
C TYR A 276 -17.42 11.68 9.06
N LYS A 277 -18.38 11.28 9.90
CA LYS A 277 -19.77 11.73 9.82
C LYS A 277 -19.96 13.21 10.02
#